data_e1c5c5fe28299b8141fab1ac0a372af1
#
_entry.id   e1c5c5fe28299b8141fab1ac0a372af1
#
_cell.length_a   1.000
_cell.length_b   1.000
_cell.length_c   1.000
_cell.angle_alpha   90.00
_cell.angle_beta   90.00
_cell.angle_gamma   90.00
#
_symmetry.space_group_name_H-M   'P 1'
#
loop_
_entity.id
_entity.type
_entity.pdbx_description
1 polymer ?
#
loop_
_entity_poly.entity_id
_entity_poly.type
_entity_poly.pdbx_seq_one_letter_code
_entity_poly.pdbx_strand_id
1 'polypeptide(L)'
;FSKNPLISKDLSYYLPPAIDAFLGSDSVTATLWAFQEQKPFLLVDIGTNGEILLVEENKITATSCAAGPAFEGKTLSRKITGSVTVDTLSKMIEGGIIDRTGLILDGANYGESTEDVKGFLNQEDVRQLQLAKAAIRAGIETLIKESQLSINKINNCIICGNFGNAL
;
A
#
# COMPACT_ATOMS: atom_id res chain seq x y z
N PHE A 1 14.44 -21.39 17.83
CA PHE A 1 13.06 -21.82 17.55
C PHE A 1 12.19 -21.47 18.76
N SER A 2 11.20 -20.62 18.57
CA SER A 2 10.25 -20.23 19.63
C SER A 2 9.05 -21.21 19.58
N LYS A 3 8.56 -21.62 20.73
CA LYS A 3 7.36 -22.44 20.84
C LYS A 3 6.18 -21.54 21.22
N ASN A 4 5.19 -21.46 20.35
CA ASN A 4 3.94 -20.80 20.68
C ASN A 4 2.97 -21.85 21.27
N PRO A 5 2.45 -21.67 22.49
CA PRO A 5 1.56 -22.64 23.13
C PRO A 5 0.21 -22.81 22.41
N LEU A 6 -0.13 -21.92 21.48
CA LEU A 6 -1.34 -22.03 20.65
C LEU A 6 -1.14 -22.89 19.40
N ILE A 7 0.09 -23.35 19.12
CA ILE A 7 0.41 -24.21 17.99
C ILE A 7 0.74 -25.60 18.54
N SER A 8 0.33 -26.65 17.83
CA SER A 8 0.60 -28.05 18.21
C SER A 8 2.05 -28.25 18.63
N LYS A 9 2.29 -29.01 19.68
CA LYS A 9 3.63 -29.29 20.25
C LYS A 9 4.58 -29.95 19.25
N ASP A 10 4.04 -30.53 18.18
CA ASP A 10 4.81 -31.24 17.15
C ASP A 10 5.12 -30.40 15.93
N LEU A 11 4.72 -29.12 15.93
CA LEU A 11 4.99 -28.21 14.82
C LEU A 11 6.21 -27.32 15.11
N SER A 12 7.25 -27.47 14.32
CA SER A 12 8.39 -26.55 14.31
C SER A 12 8.10 -25.43 13.33
N TYR A 13 8.26 -24.19 13.77
CA TYR A 13 8.11 -23.02 12.91
C TYR A 13 9.32 -22.11 13.05
N TYR A 14 9.63 -21.44 11.96
CA TYR A 14 10.65 -20.41 11.92
C TYR A 14 9.99 -19.03 11.83
N LEU A 15 10.31 -18.15 12.76
CA LEU A 15 9.90 -16.77 12.73
C LEU A 15 11.11 -15.94 12.31
N PRO A 16 11.10 -15.30 11.13
CA PRO A 16 12.17 -14.39 10.73
C PRO A 16 12.33 -13.25 11.72
N PRO A 17 13.54 -12.69 11.88
CA PRO A 17 13.75 -11.52 12.74
C PRO A 17 13.02 -10.31 12.18
N ALA A 18 12.59 -9.42 13.05
CA ALA A 18 12.18 -8.07 12.64
C ALA A 18 13.42 -7.23 12.30
N ILE A 19 13.28 -6.30 11.37
CA ILE A 19 14.36 -5.38 10.98
C ILE A 19 14.41 -4.22 11.99
N ASP A 20 13.23 -3.68 12.34
CA ASP A 20 13.07 -2.58 13.29
C ASP A 20 11.66 -2.63 13.91
N ALA A 21 11.34 -1.69 14.80
CA ALA A 21 10.05 -1.60 15.47
C ALA A 21 8.84 -1.51 14.52
N PHE A 22 9.04 -0.94 13.33
CA PHE A 22 8.02 -0.76 12.31
C PHE A 22 8.27 -1.57 11.02
N LEU A 23 9.23 -2.48 11.04
CA LEU A 23 9.61 -3.35 9.93
C LEU A 23 9.70 -4.78 10.46
N GLY A 24 8.58 -5.46 10.44
CA GLY A 24 8.39 -6.77 11.04
C GLY A 24 8.97 -7.92 10.22
N SER A 25 8.77 -9.11 10.73
CA SER A 25 9.17 -10.36 10.07
C SER A 25 8.35 -10.66 8.81
N ASP A 26 7.19 -10.06 8.65
CA ASP A 26 6.35 -10.06 7.45
C ASP A 26 7.06 -9.41 6.27
N SER A 27 7.62 -8.21 6.45
CA SER A 27 8.44 -7.51 5.45
C SER A 27 9.68 -8.34 5.05
N VAL A 28 10.33 -8.99 6.03
CA VAL A 28 11.45 -9.91 5.75
C VAL A 28 11.00 -11.10 4.92
N THR A 29 9.86 -11.70 5.25
CA THR A 29 9.31 -12.86 4.54
C THR A 29 8.92 -12.49 3.11
N ALA A 30 8.24 -11.35 2.92
CA ALA A 30 7.89 -10.85 1.60
C ALA A 30 9.13 -10.58 0.74
N THR A 31 10.19 -10.01 1.34
CA THR A 31 11.46 -9.78 0.65
C THR A 31 12.12 -11.09 0.24
N LEU A 32 12.13 -12.10 1.11
CA LEU A 32 12.69 -13.43 0.78
C LEU A 32 11.92 -14.09 -0.37
N TRP A 33 10.60 -13.96 -0.40
CA TRP A 33 9.78 -14.48 -1.49
C TRP A 33 10.11 -13.78 -2.82
N ALA A 34 10.28 -12.44 -2.80
CA ALA A 34 10.61 -11.65 -3.98
C ALA A 34 12.11 -11.66 -4.35
N PHE A 35 12.96 -12.39 -3.61
CA PHE A 35 14.42 -12.27 -3.74
C PHE A 35 14.99 -12.73 -5.09
N GLN A 36 14.24 -13.54 -5.84
CA GLN A 36 14.61 -13.98 -7.19
C GLN A 36 14.26 -12.97 -8.30
N GLU A 37 13.57 -11.88 -7.95
CA GLU A 37 13.28 -10.81 -8.91
C GLU A 37 14.55 -10.07 -9.34
N GLN A 38 14.48 -9.48 -10.54
CA GLN A 38 15.60 -8.71 -11.09
C GLN A 38 15.84 -7.43 -10.28
N LYS A 39 16.99 -7.30 -9.68
CA LYS A 39 17.38 -6.16 -8.86
C LYS A 39 17.95 -5.01 -9.72
N PRO A 40 17.86 -3.75 -9.26
CA PRO A 40 17.13 -3.35 -8.06
C PRO A 40 15.60 -3.34 -8.27
N PHE A 41 14.85 -3.66 -7.22
CA PHE A 41 13.39 -3.57 -7.21
C PHE A 41 12.86 -2.92 -5.92
N LEU A 42 11.66 -2.36 -6.00
CA LEU A 42 10.89 -1.89 -4.84
C LEU A 42 9.91 -2.97 -4.41
N LEU A 43 9.78 -3.15 -3.10
CA LEU A 43 8.70 -3.91 -2.49
C LEU A 43 7.92 -2.97 -1.60
N VAL A 44 6.60 -2.93 -1.78
CA VAL A 44 5.70 -2.05 -1.04
C VAL A 44 4.58 -2.88 -0.44
N ASP A 45 4.57 -2.98 0.86
CA ASP A 45 3.45 -3.56 1.62
C ASP A 45 2.52 -2.44 2.05
N ILE A 46 1.27 -2.50 1.59
CA ILE A 46 0.28 -1.44 1.82
C ILE A 46 -0.69 -1.88 2.90
N GLY A 47 -0.48 -1.37 4.11
CA GLY A 47 -1.35 -1.52 5.26
C GLY A 47 -1.65 -0.18 5.92
N THR A 48 -1.99 -0.19 7.21
CA THR A 48 -2.12 1.03 8.03
C THR A 48 -0.80 1.79 8.08
N ASN A 49 0.31 1.04 8.20
CA ASN A 49 1.64 1.53 7.85
C ASN A 49 1.97 1.00 6.45
N GLY A 50 2.68 1.79 5.68
CA GLY A 50 3.25 1.34 4.42
C GLY A 50 4.71 0.98 4.64
N GLU A 51 5.06 -0.30 4.53
CA GLU A 51 6.44 -0.76 4.56
C GLU A 51 7.01 -0.75 3.14
N ILE A 52 8.13 -0.06 2.97
CA ILE A 52 8.76 0.12 1.67
C ILE A 52 10.20 -0.33 1.75
N LEU A 53 10.59 -1.26 0.88
CA LEU A 53 11.94 -1.78 0.81
C LEU A 53 12.50 -1.58 -0.61
N LEU A 54 13.72 -1.11 -0.68
CA LEU A 54 14.52 -1.07 -1.90
C LEU A 54 15.57 -2.18 -1.81
N VAL A 55 15.44 -3.17 -2.68
CA VAL A 55 16.30 -4.34 -2.71
C VAL A 55 17.29 -4.21 -3.85
N GLU A 56 18.55 -4.08 -3.51
CA GLU A 56 19.71 -4.02 -4.40
C GLU A 56 20.52 -5.33 -4.31
N GLU A 57 21.52 -5.53 -5.15
CA GLU A 57 22.34 -6.76 -5.15
C GLU A 57 22.96 -7.09 -3.79
N ASN A 58 23.49 -6.07 -3.12
CA ASN A 58 24.25 -6.24 -1.88
C ASN A 58 23.70 -5.43 -0.70
N LYS A 59 22.53 -4.79 -0.88
CA LYS A 59 21.96 -3.91 0.14
C LYS A 59 20.45 -3.93 0.09
N ILE A 60 19.83 -3.92 1.23
CA ILE A 60 18.39 -3.65 1.40
C ILE A 60 18.25 -2.40 2.25
N THR A 61 17.54 -1.42 1.72
CA THR A 61 17.19 -0.20 2.46
C THR A 61 15.68 -0.21 2.64
N ALA A 62 15.23 0.09 3.84
CA ALA A 62 13.82 0.00 4.19
C ALA A 62 13.35 1.23 4.96
N THR A 63 12.09 1.55 4.83
CA THR A 63 11.41 2.58 5.62
C THR A 63 9.96 2.20 5.87
N SER A 64 9.39 2.73 6.93
CA SER A 64 7.95 2.67 7.17
C SER A 64 7.34 4.05 7.06
N CYS A 65 6.15 4.15 6.51
CA CYS A 65 5.40 5.40 6.40
C CYS A 65 4.00 5.25 7.00
N ALA A 66 3.49 6.30 7.63
CA ALA A 66 2.15 6.34 8.19
C ALA A 66 1.13 6.60 7.08
N ALA A 67 0.82 5.59 6.27
CA ALA A 67 -0.19 5.67 5.22
C ALA A 67 -1.60 5.87 5.80
N GLY A 68 -1.83 5.38 7.01
CA GLY A 68 -3.14 5.41 7.65
C GLY A 68 -4.08 4.34 7.10
N PRO A 69 -5.25 4.16 7.70
CA PRO A 69 -6.17 3.07 7.37
C PRO A 69 -7.07 3.35 6.16
N ALA A 70 -6.76 4.35 5.33
CA ALA A 70 -7.59 4.73 4.18
C ALA A 70 -7.80 3.56 3.20
N PHE A 71 -6.77 2.76 2.96
CA PHE A 71 -6.86 1.57 2.10
C PHE A 71 -7.51 0.36 2.79
N GLU A 72 -7.69 0.41 4.10
CA GLU A 72 -8.40 -0.64 4.84
C GLU A 72 -9.92 -0.39 4.94
N GLY A 73 -10.39 0.74 4.46
CA GLY A 73 -11.81 1.15 4.51
C GLY A 73 -12.32 1.50 5.90
N LYS A 74 -11.45 1.60 6.91
CA LYS A 74 -11.85 1.82 8.31
C LYS A 74 -12.15 3.28 8.67
N THR A 75 -11.53 4.21 7.96
CA THR A 75 -11.65 5.67 8.20
C THR A 75 -12.57 6.37 7.20
N LEU A 76 -13.05 5.64 6.21
CA LEU A 76 -13.97 6.19 5.24
C LEU A 76 -15.37 6.30 5.85
N SER A 77 -16.11 7.27 5.41
CA SER A 77 -17.49 7.53 5.85
C SER A 77 -18.42 6.33 5.68
N ARG A 78 -18.02 5.40 4.83
CA ARG A 78 -18.69 4.12 4.57
C ARG A 78 -17.71 2.98 4.74
N LYS A 79 -18.14 1.86 5.32
CA LYS A 79 -17.33 0.64 5.48
C LYS A 79 -17.19 -0.10 4.13
N ILE A 80 -16.34 0.40 3.25
CA ILE A 80 -15.98 -0.23 1.98
C ILE A 80 -14.55 -0.76 2.03
N THR A 81 -14.28 -1.85 1.32
CA THR A 81 -12.93 -2.42 1.25
C THR A 81 -11.99 -1.50 0.46
N GLY A 82 -10.69 -1.60 0.71
CA GLY A 82 -9.69 -0.75 0.06
C GLY A 82 -9.70 -0.83 -1.48
N SER A 83 -9.86 -2.03 -2.05
CA SER A 83 -9.97 -2.22 -3.51
C SER A 83 -11.20 -1.52 -4.08
N VAL A 84 -12.38 -1.69 -3.45
CA VAL A 84 -13.61 -0.98 -3.86
C VAL A 84 -13.45 0.53 -3.76
N THR A 85 -12.68 1.00 -2.77
CA THR A 85 -12.39 2.44 -2.62
C THR A 85 -11.57 2.97 -3.80
N VAL A 86 -10.54 2.24 -4.23
CA VAL A 86 -9.71 2.62 -5.38
C VAL A 86 -10.50 2.57 -6.68
N ASP A 87 -11.28 1.52 -6.88
CA ASP A 87 -12.17 1.40 -8.05
C ASP A 87 -13.19 2.54 -8.12
N THR A 88 -13.79 2.88 -6.97
CA THR A 88 -14.74 4.00 -6.88
C THR A 88 -14.07 5.31 -7.23
N LEU A 89 -12.88 5.58 -6.67
CA LEU A 89 -12.11 6.77 -6.96
C LEU A 89 -11.76 6.87 -8.46
N SER A 90 -11.32 5.76 -9.06
CA SER A 90 -11.01 5.69 -10.50
C SER A 90 -12.23 6.07 -11.35
N LYS A 91 -13.37 5.46 -11.08
CA LYS A 91 -14.63 5.78 -11.78
C LYS A 91 -15.07 7.23 -11.59
N MET A 92 -14.87 7.81 -10.39
CA MET A 92 -15.18 9.22 -10.14
C MET A 92 -14.26 10.16 -10.92
N ILE A 93 -12.99 9.81 -11.08
CA ILE A 93 -12.02 10.58 -11.89
C ILE A 93 -12.37 10.45 -13.37
N GLU A 94 -12.57 9.25 -13.87
CA GLU A 94 -12.91 8.97 -15.27
C GLU A 94 -14.24 9.61 -15.68
N GLY A 95 -15.21 9.64 -14.77
CA GLY A 95 -16.50 10.31 -14.95
C GLY A 95 -16.45 11.85 -14.82
N GLY A 96 -15.27 12.44 -14.54
CA GLY A 96 -15.11 13.89 -14.39
C GLY A 96 -15.80 14.45 -13.12
N ILE A 97 -16.11 13.59 -12.17
CA ILE A 97 -16.70 13.97 -10.88
C ILE A 97 -15.65 14.60 -9.97
N ILE A 98 -14.41 14.17 -10.11
CA ILE A 98 -13.24 14.66 -9.37
C ILE A 98 -12.27 15.29 -10.34
N ASP A 99 -11.81 16.48 -10.04
CA ASP A 99 -10.76 17.15 -10.81
C ASP A 99 -9.34 16.62 -10.48
N ARG A 100 -8.34 17.12 -11.19
CA ARG A 100 -6.93 16.71 -10.98
C ARG A 100 -6.36 17.05 -9.60
N THR A 101 -7.00 17.95 -8.86
CA THR A 101 -6.61 18.31 -7.49
C THR A 101 -7.26 17.42 -6.44
N GLY A 102 -8.19 16.58 -6.86
CA GLY A 102 -9.00 15.75 -5.97
C GLY A 102 -10.22 16.48 -5.40
N LEU A 103 -10.63 17.60 -6.01
CA LEU A 103 -11.86 18.31 -5.64
C LEU A 103 -13.05 17.62 -6.30
N ILE A 104 -14.05 17.28 -5.53
CA ILE A 104 -15.35 16.82 -6.04
C ILE A 104 -16.09 18.05 -6.59
N LEU A 105 -16.47 17.99 -7.85
CA LEU A 105 -17.09 19.11 -8.54
C LEU A 105 -18.57 19.20 -8.21
N ASP A 106 -19.05 20.41 -7.85
CA ASP A 106 -20.46 20.69 -7.63
C ASP A 106 -21.26 20.51 -8.92
N GLY A 107 -22.42 19.84 -8.83
CA GLY A 107 -23.28 19.57 -9.98
C GLY A 107 -22.76 18.49 -10.93
N ALA A 108 -21.70 17.76 -10.57
CA ALA A 108 -21.38 16.52 -11.24
C ALA A 108 -22.62 15.62 -11.20
N ASN A 109 -23.25 15.41 -12.36
CA ASN A 109 -24.37 14.50 -12.47
C ASN A 109 -23.88 13.11 -12.13
N TYR A 110 -24.21 12.64 -10.97
CA TYR A 110 -24.18 11.23 -10.62
C TYR A 110 -25.19 10.55 -11.55
N GLY A 111 -24.76 10.22 -12.77
CA GLY A 111 -25.66 9.68 -13.78
C GLY A 111 -26.40 8.45 -13.25
N GLU A 112 -27.61 8.24 -13.75
CA GLU A 112 -28.50 7.13 -13.41
C GLU A 112 -27.87 5.73 -13.58
N SER A 113 -26.69 5.64 -14.17
CA SER A 113 -25.90 4.41 -14.31
C SER A 113 -25.11 3.99 -13.05
N THR A 114 -25.31 4.64 -11.91
CA THR A 114 -24.53 4.43 -10.68
C THR A 114 -25.14 3.45 -9.69
N GLU A 115 -26.13 2.66 -10.08
CA GLU A 115 -26.64 1.56 -9.24
C GLU A 115 -25.54 0.54 -8.88
N ASP A 116 -24.49 0.43 -9.71
CA ASP A 116 -23.34 -0.47 -9.46
C ASP A 116 -22.24 0.13 -8.56
N VAL A 117 -22.24 1.44 -8.31
CA VAL A 117 -21.25 2.06 -7.41
C VAL A 117 -21.85 2.13 -6.00
N LYS A 118 -21.67 1.06 -5.23
CA LYS A 118 -22.10 0.93 -3.84
C LYS A 118 -21.38 1.92 -2.90
N GLY A 119 -21.42 3.21 -3.19
CA GLY A 119 -20.94 4.23 -2.28
C GLY A 119 -19.99 5.22 -2.93
N PHE A 120 -20.49 6.42 -3.19
CA PHE A 120 -19.63 7.55 -3.53
C PHE A 120 -18.74 7.89 -2.34
N LEU A 121 -17.47 8.22 -2.65
CA LEU A 121 -16.58 8.83 -1.69
C LEU A 121 -16.98 10.30 -1.50
N ASN A 122 -16.93 10.77 -0.27
CA ASN A 122 -17.04 12.19 0.00
C ASN A 122 -15.68 12.88 -0.11
N GLN A 123 -15.65 14.22 0.03
CA GLN A 123 -14.41 14.98 -0.11
C GLN A 123 -13.36 14.60 0.93
N GLU A 124 -13.78 14.27 2.15
CA GLU A 124 -12.86 13.82 3.21
C GLU A 124 -12.25 12.47 2.87
N ASP A 125 -13.03 11.52 2.35
CA ASP A 125 -12.55 10.22 1.91
C ASP A 125 -11.47 10.38 0.83
N VAL A 126 -11.69 11.27 -0.15
CA VAL A 126 -10.71 11.58 -1.19
C VAL A 126 -9.42 12.16 -0.59
N ARG A 127 -9.53 13.06 0.40
CA ARG A 127 -8.36 13.63 1.08
C ARG A 127 -7.57 12.58 1.85
N GLN A 128 -8.23 11.65 2.53
CA GLN A 128 -7.57 10.54 3.23
C GLN A 128 -6.78 9.64 2.26
N LEU A 129 -7.35 9.33 1.10
CA LEU A 129 -6.65 8.58 0.05
C LEU A 129 -5.45 9.35 -0.51
N GLN A 130 -5.59 10.65 -0.72
CA GLN A 130 -4.48 11.50 -1.16
C GLN A 130 -3.34 11.52 -0.14
N LEU A 131 -3.65 11.61 1.16
CA LEU A 131 -2.65 11.59 2.23
C LEU A 131 -1.93 10.24 2.29
N ALA A 132 -2.66 9.14 2.23
CA ALA A 132 -2.06 7.80 2.20
C ALA A 132 -1.13 7.60 1.00
N LYS A 133 -1.56 7.99 -0.20
CA LYS A 133 -0.74 7.99 -1.42
C LYS A 133 0.51 8.86 -1.26
N ALA A 134 0.37 10.06 -0.70
CA ALA A 134 1.48 10.97 -0.49
C ALA A 134 2.52 10.40 0.50
N ALA A 135 2.08 9.74 1.58
CA ALA A 135 2.97 9.10 2.54
C ALA A 135 3.80 7.97 1.89
N ILE A 136 3.16 7.09 1.12
CA ILE A 136 3.86 6.03 0.37
C ILE A 136 4.84 6.64 -0.63
N ARG A 137 4.43 7.65 -1.37
CA ARG A 137 5.30 8.34 -2.33
C ARG A 137 6.51 8.95 -1.66
N ALA A 138 6.33 9.63 -0.53
CA ALA A 138 7.43 10.21 0.23
C ALA A 138 8.41 9.15 0.74
N GLY A 139 7.92 8.00 1.20
CA GLY A 139 8.74 6.86 1.59
C GLY A 139 9.60 6.34 0.43
N ILE A 140 8.99 6.13 -0.73
CA ILE A 140 9.72 5.70 -1.95
C ILE A 140 10.80 6.70 -2.33
N GLU A 141 10.47 7.99 -2.39
CA GLU A 141 11.43 9.04 -2.75
C GLU A 141 12.57 9.15 -1.76
N THR A 142 12.29 8.95 -0.47
CA THR A 142 13.30 8.93 0.59
C THR A 142 14.29 7.78 0.35
N LEU A 143 13.82 6.56 0.10
CA LEU A 143 14.69 5.41 -0.15
C LEU A 143 15.53 5.59 -1.42
N ILE A 144 14.94 6.09 -2.49
CA ILE A 144 15.66 6.35 -3.74
C ILE A 144 16.76 7.39 -3.52
N LYS A 145 16.48 8.44 -2.77
CA LYS A 145 17.46 9.48 -2.42
C LYS A 145 18.59 8.94 -1.56
N GLU A 146 18.27 8.19 -0.52
CA GLU A 146 19.26 7.60 0.40
C GLU A 146 20.14 6.55 -0.29
N SER A 147 19.60 5.81 -1.26
CA SER A 147 20.36 4.83 -2.04
C SER A 147 21.18 5.45 -3.17
N GLN A 148 20.97 6.75 -3.47
CA GLN A 148 21.59 7.44 -4.59
C GLN A 148 21.29 6.80 -5.95
N LEU A 149 20.22 6.03 -6.03
CA LEU A 149 19.75 5.43 -7.27
C LEU A 149 18.89 6.41 -8.07
N SER A 150 18.88 6.21 -9.38
CA SER A 150 17.85 6.81 -10.23
C SER A 150 16.63 5.91 -10.29
N ILE A 151 15.43 6.47 -10.22
CA ILE A 151 14.17 5.72 -10.33
C ILE A 151 14.12 4.88 -11.61
N ASN A 152 14.73 5.36 -12.70
CA ASN A 152 14.78 4.65 -13.98
C ASN A 152 15.64 3.37 -13.96
N LYS A 153 16.39 3.14 -12.88
CA LYS A 153 17.16 1.90 -12.69
C LYS A 153 16.39 0.84 -11.92
N ILE A 154 15.23 1.17 -11.38
CA ILE A 154 14.38 0.21 -10.68
C ILE A 154 13.66 -0.63 -11.72
N ASN A 155 13.91 -1.93 -11.70
CA ASN A 155 13.37 -2.86 -12.69
C ASN A 155 11.90 -3.19 -12.42
N ASN A 156 11.55 -3.42 -11.17
CA ASN A 156 10.22 -3.84 -10.75
C ASN A 156 9.74 -3.09 -9.51
N CYS A 157 8.42 -2.92 -9.39
CA CYS A 157 7.75 -2.53 -8.16
C CYS A 157 6.74 -3.62 -7.80
N ILE A 158 6.97 -4.28 -6.68
CA ILE A 158 6.13 -5.36 -6.19
C ILE A 158 5.25 -4.80 -5.09
N ILE A 159 3.95 -4.87 -5.28
CA ILE A 159 2.97 -4.53 -4.24
C ILE A 159 2.57 -5.84 -3.56
N CYS A 160 2.70 -5.91 -2.25
CA CYS A 160 2.36 -7.07 -1.45
C CYS A 160 1.36 -6.72 -0.34
N GLY A 161 1.09 -7.69 0.51
CA GLY A 161 0.06 -7.57 1.53
C GLY A 161 -1.34 -7.86 1.02
N ASN A 162 -2.28 -7.79 1.94
CA ASN A 162 -3.68 -8.16 1.64
C ASN A 162 -4.33 -7.19 0.64
N PHE A 163 -3.96 -5.91 0.70
CA PHE A 163 -4.44 -4.89 -0.23
C PHE A 163 -3.83 -5.09 -1.63
N GLY A 164 -2.51 -5.33 -1.71
CA GLY A 164 -1.82 -5.53 -2.99
C GLY A 164 -2.36 -6.73 -3.79
N ASN A 165 -2.81 -7.77 -3.09
CA ASN A 165 -3.44 -8.94 -3.74
C ASN A 165 -4.87 -8.67 -4.25
N ALA A 166 -5.49 -7.57 -3.85
CA ALA A 166 -6.85 -7.19 -4.20
C ALA A 166 -6.92 -6.12 -5.33
N LEU A 167 -5.76 -5.59 -5.74
CA LEU A 167 -5.61 -4.66 -6.87
C LEU A 167 -5.40 -5.42 -8.18
#